data_5a432b3c16756e36da308ed3fc63aae3
#
_entry.id   5a432b3c16756e36da308ed3fc63aae3
#
_cell.length_a   1.000
_cell.length_b   1.000
_cell.length_c   1.000
_cell.angle_alpha   90.00
_cell.angle_beta   90.00
_cell.angle_gamma   90.00
#
_symmetry.space_group_name_H-M   'P 1'
#
loop_
_entity.id
_entity.type
_entity.pdbx_description
1 polymer ?
#
loop_
_entity_poly.entity_id
_entity_poly.type
_entity_poly.pdbx_seq_one_letter_code
_entity_poly.pdbx_strand_id
1 'polypeptide(L)'
;TVITANQDILPRISSISHLGWYEKHFIPYDEEISIDTKEEAPKLIQSIHDKGTLAEWVKFIEPLFKSSIYLRLVVAACLASVLIEKCSALPFVLHLWGGSGAGKTVALKVAASVWGNPENYTQTINMTPNALMQIAGILHSLPLLGDELQTIKSNIAGQNYDKLIMQLTEG
;
A
#
# COMPACT_ATOMS: atom_id res chain seq x y z
N THR A 1 4.89 38.32 -5.26
CA THR A 1 5.43 37.62 -4.09
C THR A 1 6.92 37.33 -4.29
N VAL A 2 7.70 37.14 -3.20
CA VAL A 2 9.14 36.83 -3.25
C VAL A 2 9.42 35.56 -4.07
N ILE A 3 8.53 34.58 -4.01
CA ILE A 3 8.63 33.35 -4.78
C ILE A 3 8.54 33.59 -6.28
N THR A 4 7.61 34.43 -6.72
CA THR A 4 7.43 34.74 -8.15
C THR A 4 8.63 35.51 -8.75
N ALA A 5 9.30 36.34 -7.95
CA ALA A 5 10.46 37.11 -8.40
C ALA A 5 11.76 36.29 -8.53
N ASN A 6 11.81 35.07 -7.90
CA ASN A 6 13.00 34.23 -7.84
C ASN A 6 12.77 32.84 -8.47
N GLN A 7 11.72 32.64 -9.27
CA GLN A 7 11.36 31.36 -9.87
C GLN A 7 12.49 30.71 -10.70
N ASP A 8 13.33 31.55 -11.34
CA ASP A 8 14.43 31.06 -12.17
C ASP A 8 15.67 30.62 -11.38
N ILE A 9 15.72 30.96 -10.08
CA ILE A 9 16.86 30.67 -9.20
C ILE A 9 16.58 29.43 -8.33
N LEU A 10 15.31 29.08 -8.17
CA LEU A 10 14.91 27.95 -7.34
C LEU A 10 15.16 26.62 -8.08
N PRO A 11 15.75 25.62 -7.42
CA PRO A 11 15.89 24.30 -8.02
C PRO A 11 14.51 23.72 -8.32
N ARG A 12 14.33 23.21 -9.52
CA ARG A 12 13.10 22.50 -9.92
C ARG A 12 13.27 21.03 -9.60
N ILE A 13 12.41 20.51 -8.74
CA ILE A 13 12.33 19.09 -8.42
C ILE A 13 11.09 18.54 -9.12
N SER A 14 11.24 17.43 -9.86
CA SER A 14 10.10 16.73 -10.42
C SER A 14 9.24 16.16 -9.30
N SER A 15 7.93 16.28 -9.43
CA SER A 15 6.98 15.70 -8.45
C SER A 15 5.93 14.86 -9.15
N ILE A 16 5.48 13.82 -8.45
CA ILE A 16 4.41 12.92 -8.89
C ILE A 16 3.36 12.77 -7.78
N SER A 17 2.16 12.37 -8.18
CA SER A 17 1.02 12.23 -7.26
C SER A 17 0.78 10.80 -6.75
N HIS A 18 1.68 9.88 -7.02
CA HIS A 18 1.56 8.47 -6.61
C HIS A 18 2.89 7.88 -6.15
N LEU A 19 2.82 6.78 -5.43
CA LEU A 19 3.95 5.96 -4.99
C LEU A 19 4.25 4.87 -6.04
N GLY A 20 5.35 4.15 -5.83
CA GLY A 20 5.73 3.05 -6.70
C GLY A 20 6.53 3.48 -7.92
N TRP A 21 6.34 2.84 -9.04
CA TRP A 21 7.15 3.07 -10.24
C TRP A 21 6.78 4.39 -10.94
N TYR A 22 7.80 5.16 -11.27
CA TYR A 22 7.75 6.26 -12.22
C TYR A 22 8.97 6.14 -13.14
N GLU A 23 8.76 5.71 -14.36
CA GLU A 23 9.81 5.33 -15.31
C GLU A 23 10.78 4.28 -14.71
N LYS A 24 12.00 4.68 -14.35
CA LYS A 24 13.04 3.85 -13.71
C LYS A 24 13.16 4.07 -12.19
N HIS A 25 12.47 5.07 -11.67
CA HIS A 25 12.52 5.48 -10.27
C HIS A 25 11.44 4.75 -9.45
N PHE A 26 11.73 4.44 -8.19
CA PHE A 26 10.76 3.82 -7.28
C PHE A 26 10.54 4.72 -6.06
N ILE A 27 9.36 5.29 -5.97
CA ILE A 27 8.99 6.29 -4.97
C ILE A 27 8.35 5.62 -3.75
N PRO A 28 8.74 5.99 -2.51
CA PRO A 28 9.48 7.19 -2.08
C PRO A 28 10.99 7.01 -1.91
N TYR A 29 11.58 5.93 -2.38
CA TYR A 29 12.98 5.59 -2.12
C TYR A 29 13.97 6.27 -3.08
N ASP A 30 13.47 7.11 -4.00
CA ASP A 30 14.28 7.91 -4.91
C ASP A 30 14.22 9.38 -4.48
N GLU A 31 15.39 9.98 -4.22
CA GLU A 31 15.50 11.37 -3.74
C GLU A 31 15.38 12.41 -4.84
N GLU A 32 15.45 12.00 -6.12
CA GLU A 32 15.37 12.93 -7.27
C GLU A 32 13.93 13.37 -7.54
N ILE A 33 12.94 12.63 -7.04
CA ILE A 33 11.52 12.88 -7.30
C ILE A 33 10.77 13.05 -5.98
N SER A 34 10.06 14.15 -5.82
CA SER A 34 9.21 14.37 -4.67
C SER A 34 7.79 13.88 -4.91
N ILE A 35 7.09 13.57 -3.82
CA ILE A 35 5.67 13.25 -3.86
C ILE A 35 4.89 14.55 -3.65
N ASP A 36 4.06 14.92 -4.63
CA ASP A 36 3.07 15.97 -4.48
C ASP A 36 1.76 15.35 -4.03
N THR A 37 1.65 15.06 -2.75
CA THR A 37 0.43 14.55 -2.17
C THR A 37 -0.39 15.70 -1.64
N LYS A 38 -1.52 15.92 -2.26
CA LYS A 38 -2.60 16.67 -1.62
C LYS A 38 -2.87 16.00 -0.26
N GLU A 39 -3.24 16.74 0.74
CA GLU A 39 -3.37 16.38 2.17
C GLU A 39 -4.23 15.12 2.47
N GLU A 40 -4.52 14.28 1.48
CA GLU A 40 -5.53 13.21 1.51
C GLU A 40 -5.07 11.91 2.18
N ALA A 41 -3.75 11.64 2.25
CA ALA A 41 -3.23 10.46 2.93
C ALA A 41 -1.89 10.67 3.65
N PRO A 42 -1.72 11.75 4.45
CA PRO A 42 -0.41 12.08 5.04
C PRO A 42 0.12 10.99 5.97
N LYS A 43 -0.76 10.31 6.74
CA LYS A 43 -0.36 9.24 7.65
C LYS A 43 0.15 8.00 6.93
N LEU A 44 -0.50 7.62 5.82
CA LEU A 44 -0.09 6.49 5.01
C LEU A 44 1.30 6.73 4.41
N ILE A 45 1.52 7.88 3.78
CA ILE A 45 2.80 8.21 3.16
C ILE A 45 3.90 8.33 4.20
N GLN A 46 3.65 9.00 5.33
CA GLN A 46 4.58 9.09 6.44
C GLN A 46 4.90 7.73 7.08
N SER A 47 4.03 6.74 6.91
CA SER A 47 4.28 5.39 7.42
C SER A 47 5.32 4.62 6.61
N ILE A 48 5.55 5.03 5.35
CA ILE A 48 6.45 4.34 4.42
C ILE A 48 7.87 4.87 4.64
N HIS A 49 8.56 4.23 5.56
CA HIS A 49 9.97 4.50 5.87
C HIS A 49 10.62 3.23 6.42
N ASP A 50 11.92 3.14 6.24
CA ASP A 50 12.72 2.08 6.81
C ASP A 50 12.93 2.28 8.32
N LYS A 51 13.00 1.16 9.05
CA LYS A 51 13.35 1.13 10.47
C LYS A 51 14.11 -0.15 10.78
N GLY A 52 15.31 0.00 11.32
CA GLY A 52 16.20 -1.13 11.58
C GLY A 52 16.93 -1.59 10.32
N THR A 53 17.29 -2.85 10.26
CA THR A 53 18.05 -3.43 9.15
C THR A 53 17.30 -4.59 8.52
N LEU A 54 17.56 -4.84 7.24
CA LEU A 54 17.02 -6.01 6.53
C LEU A 54 17.38 -7.32 7.25
N ALA A 55 18.60 -7.43 7.80
CA ALA A 55 19.04 -8.62 8.50
C ALA A 55 18.23 -8.89 9.78
N GLU A 56 17.90 -7.84 10.54
CA GLU A 56 17.04 -7.95 11.72
C GLU A 56 15.62 -8.34 11.34
N TRP A 57 15.07 -7.73 10.29
CA TRP A 57 13.74 -8.08 9.78
C TRP A 57 13.69 -9.54 9.32
N VAL A 58 14.66 -10.01 8.53
CA VAL A 58 14.75 -11.41 8.08
C VAL A 58 14.83 -12.36 9.27
N LYS A 59 15.66 -12.06 10.27
CA LYS A 59 15.78 -12.87 11.49
C LYS A 59 14.45 -12.97 12.25
N PHE A 60 13.70 -11.89 12.29
CA PHE A 60 12.38 -11.85 12.91
C PHE A 60 11.33 -12.66 12.14
N ILE A 61 11.32 -12.56 10.80
CA ILE A 61 10.29 -13.16 9.96
C ILE A 61 10.53 -14.65 9.69
N GLU A 62 11.78 -15.11 9.70
CA GLU A 62 12.15 -16.49 9.34
C GLU A 62 11.40 -17.56 10.17
N PRO A 63 11.30 -17.49 11.50
CA PRO A 63 10.54 -18.47 12.28
C PRO A 63 9.04 -18.45 11.96
N LEU A 64 8.48 -17.27 11.66
CA LEU A 64 7.08 -17.11 11.26
C LEU A 64 6.83 -17.77 9.90
N PHE A 65 7.74 -17.60 8.96
CA PHE A 65 7.67 -18.24 7.63
C PHE A 65 7.77 -19.77 7.71
N LYS A 66 8.56 -20.28 8.65
CA LYS A 66 8.65 -21.73 8.90
C LYS A 66 7.36 -22.29 9.50
N SER A 67 6.63 -21.49 10.29
CA SER A 67 5.42 -21.91 10.99
C SER A 67 4.16 -21.85 10.12
N SER A 68 4.11 -20.98 9.09
CA SER A 68 2.89 -20.72 8.32
C SER A 68 3.13 -20.52 6.85
N ILE A 69 2.56 -21.42 6.03
CA ILE A 69 2.53 -21.26 4.56
C ILE A 69 1.67 -20.06 4.15
N TYR A 70 0.59 -19.79 4.88
CA TYR A 70 -0.32 -18.68 4.61
C TYR A 70 0.39 -17.34 4.77
N LEU A 71 1.23 -17.19 5.81
CA LEU A 71 2.00 -15.97 6.01
C LEU A 71 3.00 -15.74 4.87
N ARG A 72 3.67 -16.81 4.41
CA ARG A 72 4.55 -16.72 3.22
C ARG A 72 3.79 -16.26 1.99
N LEU A 73 2.59 -16.80 1.77
CA LEU A 73 1.75 -16.42 0.64
C LEU A 73 1.35 -14.93 0.71
N VAL A 74 0.93 -14.45 1.88
CA VAL A 74 0.53 -13.05 2.08
C VAL A 74 1.68 -12.09 1.82
N VAL A 75 2.86 -12.37 2.38
CA VAL A 75 4.05 -11.53 2.16
C VAL A 75 4.52 -11.62 0.71
N ALA A 76 4.49 -12.80 0.09
CA ALA A 76 4.85 -12.96 -1.32
C ALA A 76 3.89 -12.17 -2.24
N ALA A 77 2.58 -12.22 -1.97
CA ALA A 77 1.59 -11.42 -2.71
C ALA A 77 1.83 -9.91 -2.53
N CYS A 78 2.18 -9.49 -1.32
CA CYS A 78 2.52 -8.12 -1.00
C CYS A 78 3.77 -7.63 -1.77
N LEU A 79 4.80 -8.47 -1.86
CA LEU A 79 6.00 -8.17 -2.65
C LEU A 79 5.73 -8.24 -4.17
N ALA A 80 4.84 -9.10 -4.61
CA ALA A 80 4.50 -9.24 -6.02
C ALA A 80 3.82 -7.98 -6.59
N SER A 81 3.18 -7.14 -5.76
CA SER A 81 2.50 -5.93 -6.21
C SER A 81 3.40 -5.02 -7.05
N VAL A 82 4.66 -4.84 -6.64
CA VAL A 82 5.61 -3.97 -7.34
C VAL A 82 6.09 -4.54 -8.69
N LEU A 83 5.83 -5.81 -8.96
CA LEU A 83 6.20 -6.46 -10.20
C LEU A 83 5.07 -6.45 -11.24
N ILE A 84 3.83 -6.20 -10.82
CA ILE A 84 2.63 -6.25 -11.67
C ILE A 84 2.83 -5.38 -12.92
N GLU A 85 3.14 -4.11 -12.74
CA GLU A 85 3.37 -3.17 -13.83
C GLU A 85 4.55 -3.59 -14.72
N LYS A 86 5.69 -3.95 -14.11
CA LYS A 86 6.90 -4.35 -14.86
C LYS A 86 6.74 -5.65 -15.65
N CYS A 87 5.85 -6.53 -15.19
CA CYS A 87 5.52 -7.77 -15.88
C CYS A 87 4.30 -7.68 -16.80
N SER A 88 3.67 -6.50 -16.91
CA SER A 88 2.40 -6.30 -17.63
C SER A 88 1.34 -7.32 -17.19
N ALA A 89 1.34 -7.66 -15.89
CA ALA A 89 0.37 -8.57 -15.29
C ALA A 89 -0.88 -7.81 -14.84
N LEU A 90 -1.97 -8.55 -14.67
CA LEU A 90 -3.20 -7.97 -14.13
C LEU A 90 -3.12 -7.84 -12.61
N PRO A 91 -3.69 -6.76 -12.04
CA PRO A 91 -3.87 -6.64 -10.59
C PRO A 91 -4.70 -7.82 -10.04
N PHE A 92 -4.45 -8.17 -8.80
CA PHE A 92 -5.19 -9.24 -8.12
C PHE A 92 -5.55 -8.87 -6.70
N VAL A 93 -6.56 -9.53 -6.15
CA VAL A 93 -6.97 -9.38 -4.76
C VAL A 93 -6.72 -10.69 -4.01
N LEU A 94 -6.00 -10.62 -2.90
CA LEU A 94 -5.83 -11.73 -1.98
C LEU A 94 -6.74 -11.52 -0.76
N HIS A 95 -7.78 -12.34 -0.64
CA HIS A 95 -8.70 -12.29 0.48
C HIS A 95 -8.35 -13.33 1.56
N LEU A 96 -8.06 -12.86 2.77
CA LEU A 96 -7.82 -13.69 3.93
C LEU A 96 -9.16 -14.00 4.64
N TRP A 97 -9.55 -15.26 4.62
CA TRP A 97 -10.77 -15.74 5.27
C TRP A 97 -10.45 -16.67 6.44
N GLY A 98 -11.27 -16.64 7.49
CA GLY A 98 -11.13 -17.53 8.65
C GLY A 98 -11.77 -16.95 9.91
N GLY A 99 -11.90 -17.79 10.94
CA GLY A 99 -12.47 -17.41 12.23
C GLY A 99 -11.73 -16.28 12.95
N SER A 100 -12.35 -15.75 14.01
CA SER A 100 -11.67 -14.79 14.90
C SER A 100 -10.45 -15.47 15.55
N GLY A 101 -9.37 -14.72 15.71
CA GLY A 101 -8.11 -15.25 16.28
C GLY A 101 -7.26 -16.09 15.31
N ALA A 102 -7.65 -16.26 14.04
CA ALA A 102 -6.90 -17.03 13.05
C ALA A 102 -5.61 -16.33 12.53
N GLY A 103 -5.22 -15.20 13.12
CA GLY A 103 -3.98 -14.51 12.77
C GLY A 103 -4.04 -13.63 11.51
N LYS A 104 -5.22 -13.35 10.96
CA LYS A 104 -5.37 -12.52 9.75
C LYS A 104 -4.74 -11.14 9.89
N THR A 105 -5.09 -10.41 10.95
CA THR A 105 -4.52 -9.08 11.25
C THR A 105 -3.00 -9.14 11.48
N VAL A 106 -2.50 -10.22 12.11
CA VAL A 106 -1.06 -10.42 12.26
C VAL A 106 -0.39 -10.60 10.90
N ALA A 107 -0.98 -11.40 10.00
CA ALA A 107 -0.46 -11.59 8.66
C ALA A 107 -0.43 -10.27 7.87
N LEU A 108 -1.46 -9.44 7.97
CA LEU A 108 -1.49 -8.10 7.36
C LEU A 108 -0.40 -7.18 7.94
N LYS A 109 -0.21 -7.17 9.26
CA LYS A 109 0.84 -6.36 9.90
C LYS A 109 2.24 -6.81 9.49
N VAL A 110 2.46 -8.10 9.37
CA VAL A 110 3.73 -8.64 8.85
C VAL A 110 3.95 -8.23 7.40
N ALA A 111 2.92 -8.30 6.55
CA ALA A 111 3.01 -7.84 5.17
C ALA A 111 3.27 -6.32 5.10
N ALA A 112 2.59 -5.52 5.91
CA ALA A 112 2.79 -4.07 5.99
C ALA A 112 4.21 -3.70 6.45
N SER A 113 4.83 -4.51 7.32
CA SER A 113 6.21 -4.27 7.81
C SER A 113 7.28 -4.34 6.70
N VAL A 114 6.96 -4.86 5.53
CA VAL A 114 7.81 -4.80 4.34
C VAL A 114 7.97 -3.36 3.84
N TRP A 115 6.93 -2.54 4.02
CA TRP A 115 6.83 -1.20 3.43
C TRP A 115 7.03 -0.08 4.44
N GLY A 116 6.77 -0.34 5.72
CA GLY A 116 6.93 0.68 6.75
C GLY A 116 6.21 0.34 8.06
N ASN A 117 5.65 1.35 8.71
CA ASN A 117 4.94 1.16 9.97
C ASN A 117 3.58 0.48 9.76
N PRO A 118 3.39 -0.78 10.25
CA PRO A 118 2.17 -1.55 10.01
C PRO A 118 0.88 -0.89 10.51
N GLU A 119 0.95 -0.15 11.61
CA GLU A 119 -0.24 0.46 12.23
C GLU A 119 -0.84 1.59 11.36
N ASN A 120 -0.01 2.30 10.61
CA ASN A 120 -0.44 3.41 9.78
C ASN A 120 -0.54 3.03 8.30
N TYR A 121 0.15 1.97 7.88
CA TYR A 121 0.10 1.47 6.51
C TYR A 121 -1.18 0.69 6.24
N THR A 122 -1.61 -0.16 7.19
CA THR A 122 -2.84 -0.94 7.07
C THR A 122 -4.06 -0.02 7.15
N GLN A 123 -4.94 -0.10 6.16
CA GLN A 123 -6.13 0.73 6.07
C GLN A 123 -7.34 -0.01 6.61
N THR A 124 -8.23 0.71 7.27
CA THR A 124 -9.56 0.19 7.60
C THR A 124 -10.45 0.33 6.37
N ILE A 125 -10.97 -0.79 5.86
CA ILE A 125 -11.82 -0.76 4.64
C ILE A 125 -13.22 -0.18 4.92
N ASN A 126 -13.50 0.29 6.12
CA ASN A 126 -14.75 1.00 6.46
C ASN A 126 -14.74 2.47 5.96
N MET A 127 -14.28 2.68 4.74
CA MET A 127 -14.29 3.98 4.08
C MET A 127 -15.18 3.96 2.84
N THR A 128 -15.48 5.12 2.27
CA THR A 128 -16.26 5.19 1.04
C THR A 128 -15.49 4.57 -0.13
N PRO A 129 -16.18 4.01 -1.14
CA PRO A 129 -15.53 3.51 -2.34
C PRO A 129 -14.57 4.52 -2.99
N ASN A 130 -14.97 5.80 -3.05
CA ASN A 130 -14.13 6.86 -3.62
C ASN A 130 -12.83 7.07 -2.81
N ALA A 131 -12.91 7.05 -1.48
CA ALA A 131 -11.72 7.18 -0.63
C ALA A 131 -10.78 5.98 -0.81
N LEU A 132 -11.33 4.77 -0.97
CA LEU A 132 -10.54 3.58 -1.24
C LEU A 132 -9.83 3.65 -2.60
N MET A 133 -10.54 4.12 -3.65
CA MET A 133 -9.95 4.31 -4.97
C MET A 133 -8.86 5.40 -4.96
N GLN A 134 -9.03 6.48 -4.20
CA GLN A 134 -7.99 7.50 -4.02
C GLN A 134 -6.73 6.91 -3.39
N ILE A 135 -6.88 6.13 -2.30
CA ILE A 135 -5.75 5.48 -1.64
C ILE A 135 -5.07 4.47 -2.58
N ALA A 136 -5.85 3.69 -3.32
CA ALA A 136 -5.31 2.77 -4.32
C ALA A 136 -4.51 3.51 -5.39
N GLY A 137 -5.02 4.64 -5.89
CA GLY A 137 -4.32 5.50 -6.84
C GLY A 137 -3.02 6.10 -6.28
N ILE A 138 -3.00 6.51 -5.00
CA ILE A 138 -1.79 7.01 -4.34
C ILE A 138 -0.77 5.88 -4.16
N LEU A 139 -1.19 4.69 -3.74
CA LEU A 139 -0.30 3.54 -3.56
C LEU A 139 0.25 3.03 -4.90
N HIS A 140 -0.56 3.05 -5.95
CA HIS A 140 -0.25 2.62 -7.31
C HIS A 140 0.43 1.23 -7.36
N SER A 141 1.75 1.15 -7.44
CA SER A 141 2.50 -0.12 -7.48
C SER A 141 2.68 -0.78 -6.10
N LEU A 142 2.39 -0.09 -5.00
CA LEU A 142 2.46 -0.66 -3.66
C LEU A 142 1.16 -1.39 -3.32
N PRO A 143 1.19 -2.41 -2.44
CA PRO A 143 -0.02 -3.15 -2.10
C PRO A 143 -0.98 -2.33 -1.23
N LEU A 144 -2.25 -2.37 -1.54
CA LEU A 144 -3.30 -1.88 -0.65
C LEU A 144 -3.63 -2.97 0.38
N LEU A 145 -3.31 -2.72 1.65
CA LEU A 145 -3.58 -3.64 2.74
C LEU A 145 -4.78 -3.15 3.56
N GLY A 146 -5.85 -3.93 3.56
CA GLY A 146 -7.08 -3.59 4.24
C GLY A 146 -7.49 -4.58 5.31
N ASP A 147 -7.90 -4.10 6.48
CA ASP A 147 -8.49 -4.90 7.56
C ASP A 147 -9.99 -4.58 7.70
N GLU A 148 -10.73 -5.45 8.37
CA GLU A 148 -12.16 -5.30 8.70
C GLU A 148 -13.13 -5.23 7.49
N LEU A 149 -12.91 -6.09 6.50
CA LEU A 149 -13.81 -6.23 5.35
C LEU A 149 -15.29 -6.54 5.72
N GLN A 150 -15.50 -7.10 6.91
CA GLN A 150 -16.84 -7.50 7.38
C GLN A 150 -17.77 -6.30 7.63
N THR A 151 -17.23 -5.13 7.90
CA THR A 151 -18.03 -3.92 8.17
C THR A 151 -18.68 -3.38 6.89
N ILE A 152 -18.13 -3.65 5.73
CA ILE A 152 -18.72 -3.26 4.43
C ILE A 152 -20.05 -3.97 4.18
N LYS A 153 -20.16 -5.25 4.59
CA LYS A 153 -21.39 -6.03 4.38
C LYS A 153 -22.61 -5.48 5.13
N SER A 154 -22.41 -4.77 6.23
CA SER A 154 -23.50 -4.22 7.04
C SER A 154 -23.96 -2.83 6.60
N ASN A 155 -23.07 -2.06 5.97
CA ASN A 155 -23.33 -0.65 5.64
C ASN A 155 -23.62 -0.39 4.16
N ILE A 156 -23.21 -1.29 3.27
CA ILE A 156 -23.50 -1.20 1.84
C ILE A 156 -24.42 -2.38 1.52
N ALA A 157 -25.75 -2.15 1.65
CA ALA A 157 -26.75 -3.14 1.31
C ALA A 157 -26.47 -3.78 -0.07
N GLY A 158 -25.89 -4.96 -0.05
CA GLY A 158 -25.91 -5.96 -1.12
C GLY A 158 -25.38 -5.62 -2.53
N GLN A 159 -25.00 -4.40 -2.83
CA GLN A 159 -24.86 -4.02 -4.24
C GLN A 159 -23.47 -3.65 -4.75
N ASN A 160 -22.42 -3.46 -3.93
CA ASN A 160 -21.22 -2.81 -4.47
C ASN A 160 -19.86 -3.44 -4.12
N TYR A 161 -19.82 -4.55 -3.37
CA TYR A 161 -18.53 -5.15 -3.06
C TYR A 161 -17.87 -5.75 -4.31
N ASP A 162 -18.62 -6.52 -5.09
CA ASP A 162 -18.12 -7.10 -6.33
C ASP A 162 -17.71 -6.01 -7.32
N LYS A 163 -18.53 -4.96 -7.44
CA LYS A 163 -18.20 -3.81 -8.28
C LYS A 163 -16.94 -3.08 -7.80
N LEU A 164 -16.76 -2.92 -6.49
CA LEU A 164 -15.56 -2.30 -5.93
C LEU A 164 -14.31 -3.14 -6.23
N ILE A 165 -14.39 -4.46 -6.04
CA ILE A 165 -13.29 -5.37 -6.39
C ILE A 165 -12.97 -5.28 -7.89
N MET A 166 -13.99 -5.30 -8.75
CA MET A 166 -13.79 -5.13 -10.20
C MET A 166 -13.10 -3.80 -10.52
N GLN A 167 -13.57 -2.70 -9.96
CA GLN A 167 -12.94 -1.38 -10.17
C GLN A 167 -11.46 -1.34 -9.71
N LEU A 168 -11.12 -2.01 -8.60
CA LEU A 168 -9.74 -2.10 -8.12
C LEU A 168 -8.84 -2.98 -8.99
N THR A 169 -9.41 -3.89 -9.77
CA THR A 169 -8.66 -4.85 -10.60
C THR A 169 -8.67 -4.50 -12.08
N GLU A 170 -9.56 -3.63 -12.52
CA GLU A 170 -9.63 -3.18 -13.93
C GLU A 170 -8.82 -1.90 -14.21
N GLY A 171 -8.34 -1.19 -13.16
CA GLY A 171 -7.50 0.02 -13.23
C GLY A 171 -8.31 1.29 -13.38
#